data_d1e8a839be66c8d51df4ae212ace4f3d
#
_entry.id   d1e8a839be66c8d51df4ae212ace4f3d
#
_cell.length_a   1.000
_cell.length_b   1.000
_cell.length_c   1.000
_cell.angle_alpha   90.00
_cell.angle_beta   90.00
_cell.angle_gamma   90.00
#
_symmetry.space_group_name_H-M   'P 1'
#
loop_
_entity.id
_entity.type
_entity.pdbx_description
1 polymer ?
#
loop_
_entity_poly.entity_id
_entity_poly.type
_entity_poly.pdbx_seq_one_letter_code
_entity_poly.pdbx_strand_id
1 'polypeptide(L)'
;RISYSQNTNGAYALLLSEKDGERKLPVVIGAFEAQSIAVALEKEIKPPRPLTHDLFKNFSDCFEIKIKQVIIHKIIDGVFFSSLICVRDKIEEIIDSRTSDAIALAIRFNSPIFTYENVLEKAGIILKHGGEKLQKESDKSTTVDVNKMSVKKIKNAIEIAVKNEDYELAAELRDKLTKKNE
;
A
#
# COMPACT_ATOMS: atom_id res chain seq x y z
N ARG A 1 -10.91 -4.70 -4.90
CA ARG A 1 -10.80 -6.01 -4.27
C ARG A 1 -9.72 -5.98 -3.20
N ILE A 2 -9.96 -6.61 -2.05
CA ILE A 2 -8.98 -6.78 -0.98
C ILE A 2 -8.43 -8.20 -1.09
N SER A 3 -7.11 -8.35 -1.02
CA SER A 3 -6.42 -9.65 -0.98
C SER A 3 -5.48 -9.69 0.23
N TYR A 4 -5.39 -10.81 0.90
CA TYR A 4 -4.42 -11.01 1.98
C TYR A 4 -3.02 -11.19 1.39
N SER A 5 -2.04 -10.45 1.89
CA SER A 5 -0.63 -10.61 1.49
C SER A 5 0.04 -11.66 2.38
N GLN A 6 0.43 -12.79 1.80
CA GLN A 6 1.13 -13.85 2.55
C GLN A 6 2.59 -13.49 2.89
N ASN A 7 3.15 -12.47 2.25
CA ASN A 7 4.58 -12.13 2.35
C ASN A 7 4.90 -10.99 3.33
N THR A 8 3.89 -10.35 3.93
CA THR A 8 4.08 -9.24 4.87
C THR A 8 3.24 -9.48 6.11
N ASN A 9 3.88 -9.57 7.27
CA ASN A 9 3.28 -9.86 8.57
C ASN A 9 1.97 -9.08 8.84
N GLY A 10 0.82 -9.65 8.42
CA GLY A 10 -0.49 -9.08 8.69
C GLY A 10 -0.93 -7.90 7.80
N ALA A 11 -0.22 -7.60 6.71
CA ALA A 11 -0.64 -6.57 5.77
C ALA A 11 -1.57 -7.12 4.69
N TYR A 12 -2.45 -6.27 4.20
CA TYR A 12 -3.40 -6.56 3.14
C TYR A 12 -3.04 -5.76 1.88
N ALA A 13 -3.30 -6.32 0.71
CA ALA A 13 -3.22 -5.61 -0.55
C ALA A 13 -4.62 -5.22 -1.03
N LEU A 14 -4.85 -3.94 -1.16
CA LEU A 14 -6.04 -3.40 -1.78
C LEU A 14 -5.77 -3.15 -3.26
N LEU A 15 -6.51 -3.81 -4.15
CA LEU A 15 -6.39 -3.63 -5.59
C LEU A 15 -7.45 -2.66 -6.07
N LEU A 16 -7.04 -1.46 -6.47
CA LEU A 16 -7.88 -0.50 -7.19
C LEU A 16 -7.81 -0.81 -8.68
N SER A 17 -8.95 -1.01 -9.32
CA SER A 17 -9.02 -1.27 -10.75
C SER A 17 -9.27 0.03 -11.52
N GLU A 18 -8.53 0.24 -12.58
CA GLU A 18 -8.80 1.29 -13.55
C GLU A 18 -10.21 1.07 -14.14
N LYS A 19 -10.99 2.14 -14.28
CA LYS A 19 -12.40 2.04 -14.69
C LYS A 19 -12.54 1.54 -16.12
N ASP A 20 -11.78 2.13 -17.04
CA ASP A 20 -11.86 1.87 -18.48
C ASP A 20 -10.57 1.23 -19.02
N GLY A 21 -9.80 0.55 -18.15
CA GLY A 21 -8.52 -0.08 -18.49
C GLY A 21 -8.30 -1.41 -17.76
N GLU A 22 -7.15 -2.01 -18.02
CA GLU A 22 -6.77 -3.32 -17.45
C GLU A 22 -5.81 -3.19 -16.26
N ARG A 23 -5.32 -1.98 -15.99
CA ARG A 23 -4.34 -1.75 -14.92
C ARG A 23 -5.02 -1.78 -13.56
N LYS A 24 -4.28 -2.27 -12.58
CA LYS A 24 -4.68 -2.27 -11.18
C LYS A 24 -3.57 -1.64 -10.35
N LEU A 25 -3.96 -0.80 -9.41
CA LEU A 25 -3.03 -0.19 -8.48
C LEU A 25 -3.07 -0.96 -7.15
N PRO A 26 -2.01 -1.72 -6.80
CA PRO A 26 -1.91 -2.39 -5.52
C PRO A 26 -1.47 -1.40 -4.45
N VAL A 27 -2.27 -1.28 -3.39
CA VAL A 27 -1.97 -0.44 -2.22
C VAL A 27 -1.87 -1.35 -1.00
N VAL A 28 -0.72 -1.35 -0.34
CA VAL A 28 -0.53 -2.10 0.91
C VAL A 28 -1.19 -1.32 2.04
N ILE A 29 -2.05 -1.99 2.81
CA ILE A 29 -2.83 -1.41 3.91
C ILE A 29 -2.76 -2.30 5.15
N GLY A 30 -2.95 -1.71 6.32
CA GLY A 30 -3.02 -2.43 7.60
C GLY A 30 -4.32 -3.22 7.76
N ALA A 31 -4.35 -4.11 8.74
CA ALA A 31 -5.51 -4.96 9.02
C ALA A 31 -6.75 -4.17 9.42
N PHE A 32 -6.59 -3.11 10.21
CA PHE A 32 -7.71 -2.27 10.66
C PHE A 32 -8.31 -1.46 9.50
N GLU A 33 -7.47 -0.93 8.61
CA GLU A 33 -7.91 -0.24 7.41
C GLU A 33 -8.61 -1.19 6.45
N ALA A 34 -8.05 -2.40 6.26
CA ALA A 34 -8.67 -3.44 5.44
C ALA A 34 -10.06 -3.84 5.98
N GLN A 35 -10.19 -4.04 7.30
CA GLN A 35 -11.46 -4.32 7.95
C GLN A 35 -12.46 -3.19 7.73
N SER A 36 -12.03 -1.94 7.93
CA SER A 36 -12.90 -0.77 7.75
C SER A 36 -13.40 -0.64 6.30
N ILE A 37 -12.53 -0.91 5.31
CA ILE A 37 -12.91 -0.89 3.89
C ILE A 37 -13.85 -2.06 3.58
N ALA A 38 -13.56 -3.26 4.08
CA ALA A 38 -14.41 -4.44 3.86
C ALA A 38 -15.84 -4.21 4.38
N VAL A 39 -15.97 -3.72 5.62
CA VAL A 39 -17.29 -3.40 6.24
C VAL A 39 -18.04 -2.34 5.41
N ALA A 40 -17.32 -1.34 4.87
CA ALA A 40 -17.97 -0.31 4.05
C ALA A 40 -18.42 -0.83 2.67
N LEU A 41 -17.72 -1.82 2.11
CA LEU A 41 -18.11 -2.48 0.85
C LEU A 41 -19.28 -3.45 1.04
N GLU A 42 -19.29 -4.17 2.17
CA GLU A 42 -20.35 -5.12 2.54
C GLU A 42 -21.44 -4.40 3.31
N LYS A 43 -22.34 -3.74 2.60
CA LYS A 43 -23.41 -2.90 3.15
C LYS A 43 -24.34 -3.60 4.18
N GLU A 44 -24.31 -4.93 4.21
CA GLU A 44 -25.11 -5.74 5.13
C GLU A 44 -24.52 -5.83 6.54
N ILE A 45 -23.20 -5.64 6.68
CA ILE A 45 -22.51 -5.69 7.97
C ILE A 45 -22.61 -4.33 8.66
N LYS A 46 -23.42 -4.25 9.69
CA LYS A 46 -23.53 -3.06 10.55
C LYS A 46 -22.87 -3.34 11.89
N PRO A 47 -21.70 -2.74 12.17
CA PRO A 47 -21.10 -2.86 13.48
C PRO A 47 -21.99 -2.22 14.55
N PRO A 48 -21.99 -2.73 15.80
CA PRO A 48 -22.86 -2.21 16.88
C PRO A 48 -22.54 -0.76 17.25
N ARG A 49 -21.36 -0.29 16.96
CA ARG A 49 -20.92 1.10 17.13
C ARG A 49 -20.18 1.55 15.89
N PRO A 50 -20.23 2.87 15.54
CA PRO A 50 -19.50 3.40 14.40
C PRO A 50 -18.00 3.15 14.54
N LEU A 51 -17.35 2.68 13.47
CA LEU A 51 -15.91 2.67 13.35
C LEU A 51 -15.39 4.11 13.14
N THR A 52 -14.08 4.31 13.24
CA THR A 52 -13.47 5.66 13.10
C THR A 52 -13.88 6.37 11.80
N HIS A 53 -13.89 5.66 10.67
CA HIS A 53 -14.30 6.26 9.39
C HIS A 53 -15.82 6.50 9.30
N ASP A 54 -16.65 5.73 10.01
CA ASP A 54 -18.08 5.99 10.13
C ASP A 54 -18.33 7.22 11.00
N LEU A 55 -17.57 7.36 12.10
CA LEU A 55 -17.62 8.56 12.94
C LEU A 55 -17.23 9.80 12.15
N PHE A 56 -16.15 9.71 11.33
CA PHE A 56 -15.74 10.81 10.46
C PHE A 56 -16.85 11.18 9.46
N LYS A 57 -17.50 10.18 8.85
CA LYS A 57 -18.64 10.40 7.95
C LYS A 57 -19.78 11.12 8.66
N ASN A 58 -20.17 10.65 9.87
CA ASN A 58 -21.24 11.26 10.65
C ASN A 58 -20.90 12.71 11.06
N PHE A 59 -19.64 12.93 11.47
CA PHE A 59 -19.16 14.28 11.79
C PHE A 59 -19.25 15.19 10.57
N SER A 60 -18.76 14.74 9.43
CA SER A 60 -18.82 15.53 8.19
C SER A 60 -20.26 15.86 7.79
N ASP A 61 -21.17 14.88 7.92
CA ASP A 61 -22.60 15.12 7.62
C ASP A 61 -23.23 16.16 8.55
N CYS A 62 -22.89 16.12 9.86
CA CYS A 62 -23.39 17.12 10.83
C CYS A 62 -22.93 18.54 10.50
N PHE A 63 -21.77 18.71 9.86
CA PHE A 63 -21.21 20.01 9.47
C PHE A 63 -21.36 20.31 7.98
N GLU A 64 -22.18 19.56 7.26
CA GLU A 64 -22.46 19.71 5.83
C GLU A 64 -21.21 19.65 4.94
N ILE A 65 -20.17 18.92 5.40
CA ILE A 65 -18.93 18.70 4.66
C ILE A 65 -19.12 17.48 3.75
N LYS A 66 -18.83 17.63 2.46
CA LYS A 66 -18.86 16.54 1.46
C LYS A 66 -17.46 16.29 0.95
N ILE A 67 -17.10 15.02 0.73
CA ILE A 67 -15.91 14.66 -0.02
C ILE A 67 -16.32 14.59 -1.49
N LYS A 68 -15.85 15.52 -2.29
CA LYS A 68 -16.13 15.61 -3.74
C LYS A 68 -15.42 14.50 -4.50
N GLN A 69 -14.14 14.28 -4.18
CA GLN A 69 -13.28 13.27 -4.80
C GLN A 69 -12.04 13.01 -3.95
N VAL A 70 -11.39 11.88 -4.23
CA VAL A 70 -10.08 11.51 -3.71
C VAL A 70 -9.08 11.49 -4.86
N ILE A 71 -7.87 11.98 -4.64
CA ILE A 71 -6.81 11.98 -5.64
C ILE A 71 -5.56 11.31 -5.03
N ILE A 72 -5.13 10.19 -5.61
CA ILE A 72 -3.82 9.58 -5.32
C ILE A 72 -2.82 10.22 -6.29
N HIS A 73 -2.02 11.18 -5.77
CA HIS A 73 -1.26 12.08 -6.64
C HIS A 73 0.23 11.77 -6.72
N LYS A 74 0.76 10.90 -5.83
CA LYS A 74 2.20 10.66 -5.75
C LYS A 74 2.51 9.30 -5.15
N ILE A 75 3.66 8.72 -5.54
CA ILE A 75 4.30 7.58 -4.88
C ILE A 75 5.79 7.87 -4.71
N ILE A 76 6.29 7.72 -3.47
CA ILE A 76 7.70 7.88 -3.11
C ILE A 76 8.06 6.70 -2.20
N ASP A 77 9.13 5.99 -2.54
CA ASP A 77 9.65 4.86 -1.75
C ASP A 77 8.57 3.85 -1.33
N GLY A 78 7.64 3.55 -2.27
CA GLY A 78 6.53 2.64 -2.03
C GLY A 78 5.36 3.23 -1.23
N VAL A 79 5.45 4.47 -0.74
CA VAL A 79 4.39 5.16 0.00
C VAL A 79 3.55 6.00 -0.94
N PHE A 80 2.24 5.76 -0.94
CA PHE A 80 1.27 6.56 -1.70
C PHE A 80 0.82 7.78 -0.91
N PHE A 81 0.70 8.90 -1.61
CA PHE A 81 0.19 10.17 -1.08
C PHE A 81 -1.14 10.50 -1.72
N SER A 82 -2.12 10.82 -0.89
CA SER A 82 -3.49 11.08 -1.32
C SER A 82 -4.05 12.33 -0.69
N SER A 83 -4.98 12.97 -1.40
CA SER A 83 -5.70 14.14 -0.92
C SER A 83 -7.20 13.91 -1.03
N LEU A 84 -7.93 14.37 -0.02
CA LEU A 84 -9.37 14.50 -0.01
C LEU A 84 -9.73 15.89 -0.53
N ILE A 85 -10.58 15.99 -1.53
CA ILE A 85 -11.15 17.26 -1.95
C ILE A 85 -12.49 17.40 -1.25
N CYS A 86 -12.51 18.22 -0.21
CA CYS A 86 -13.67 18.47 0.64
C CYS A 86 -14.38 19.74 0.20
N VAL A 87 -15.70 19.76 0.30
CA VAL A 87 -16.52 20.92 -0.07
C VAL A 87 -17.52 21.21 1.03
N ARG A 88 -17.59 22.49 1.43
CA ARG A 88 -18.65 23.06 2.25
C ARG A 88 -18.95 24.48 1.77
N ASP A 89 -20.21 24.86 1.65
CA ASP A 89 -20.63 26.20 1.24
C ASP A 89 -19.97 26.71 -0.06
N LYS A 90 -19.74 25.82 -1.02
CA LYS A 90 -19.01 26.06 -2.28
C LYS A 90 -17.51 26.36 -2.12
N ILE A 91 -16.97 26.26 -0.92
CA ILE A 91 -15.54 26.38 -0.67
C ILE A 91 -14.94 24.98 -0.76
N GLU A 92 -13.90 24.83 -1.57
CA GLU A 92 -13.14 23.59 -1.70
C GLU A 92 -11.87 23.67 -0.84
N GLU A 93 -11.64 22.61 -0.03
CA GLU A 93 -10.45 22.45 0.78
C GLU A 93 -9.75 21.14 0.42
N ILE A 94 -8.43 21.17 0.37
CA ILE A 94 -7.61 20.01 0.07
C ILE A 94 -6.97 19.53 1.37
N ILE A 95 -7.31 18.30 1.76
CA ILE A 95 -6.81 17.70 2.99
C ILE A 95 -5.90 16.54 2.64
N ASP A 96 -4.65 16.58 3.13
CA ASP A 96 -3.72 15.46 3.01
C ASP A 96 -4.21 14.26 3.83
N SER A 97 -4.04 13.06 3.29
CA SER A 97 -4.52 11.84 3.92
C SER A 97 -3.68 10.63 3.52
N ARG A 98 -3.58 9.65 4.41
CA ARG A 98 -3.08 8.34 4.03
C ARG A 98 -4.04 7.74 2.99
N THR A 99 -3.49 7.06 2.00
CA THR A 99 -4.29 6.49 0.90
C THR A 99 -5.35 5.50 1.38
N SER A 100 -5.05 4.70 2.41
CA SER A 100 -6.02 3.78 3.02
C SER A 100 -7.24 4.50 3.62
N ASP A 101 -7.02 5.60 4.34
CA ASP A 101 -8.09 6.40 4.95
C ASP A 101 -8.91 7.12 3.87
N ALA A 102 -8.22 7.70 2.89
CA ALA A 102 -8.87 8.34 1.76
C ALA A 102 -9.82 7.39 1.01
N ILE A 103 -9.40 6.15 0.78
CA ILE A 103 -10.22 5.12 0.13
C ILE A 103 -11.39 4.71 1.04
N ALA A 104 -11.14 4.49 2.34
CA ALA A 104 -12.16 4.12 3.29
C ALA A 104 -13.27 5.18 3.40
N LEU A 105 -12.90 6.45 3.31
CA LEU A 105 -13.82 7.58 3.27
C LEU A 105 -14.50 7.72 1.91
N ALA A 106 -13.78 7.59 0.80
CA ALA A 106 -14.37 7.65 -0.54
C ALA A 106 -15.54 6.67 -0.71
N ILE A 107 -15.39 5.43 -0.21
CA ILE A 107 -16.44 4.42 -0.26
C ILE A 107 -17.68 4.88 0.54
N ARG A 108 -17.50 5.45 1.73
CA ARG A 108 -18.60 5.91 2.60
C ARG A 108 -19.32 7.14 2.06
N PHE A 109 -18.60 8.01 1.38
CA PHE A 109 -19.16 9.21 0.75
C PHE A 109 -19.65 8.94 -0.68
N ASN A 110 -19.42 7.73 -1.20
CA ASN A 110 -19.67 7.39 -2.60
C ASN A 110 -18.95 8.35 -3.57
N SER A 111 -17.74 8.74 -3.22
CA SER A 111 -16.93 9.70 -3.95
C SER A 111 -15.99 8.99 -4.93
N PRO A 112 -15.74 9.54 -6.12
CA PRO A 112 -14.81 8.95 -7.07
C PRO A 112 -13.36 9.05 -6.56
N ILE A 113 -12.56 8.05 -6.94
CA ILE A 113 -11.12 7.99 -6.66
C ILE A 113 -10.39 8.14 -7.98
N PHE A 114 -9.49 9.11 -8.04
CA PHE A 114 -8.63 9.37 -9.18
C PHE A 114 -7.17 9.11 -8.82
N THR A 115 -6.38 8.81 -9.82
CA THR A 115 -4.91 8.78 -9.70
C THR A 115 -4.28 9.40 -10.93
N TYR A 116 -3.07 9.93 -10.77
CA TYR A 116 -2.33 10.45 -11.90
C TYR A 116 -1.69 9.33 -12.71
N GLU A 117 -1.53 9.55 -14.01
CA GLU A 117 -0.93 8.58 -14.93
C GLU A 117 0.46 8.14 -14.48
N ASN A 118 1.29 9.06 -14.03
CA ASN A 118 2.63 8.75 -13.54
C ASN A 118 2.66 7.82 -12.31
N VAL A 119 1.57 7.76 -11.51
CA VAL A 119 1.42 6.82 -10.40
C VAL A 119 1.08 5.44 -10.93
N LEU A 120 0.18 5.36 -11.92
CA LEU A 120 -0.18 4.10 -12.58
C LEU A 120 0.97 3.51 -13.38
N GLU A 121 1.79 4.34 -14.04
CA GLU A 121 3.00 3.89 -14.73
C GLU A 121 4.04 3.30 -13.78
N LYS A 122 4.20 3.90 -12.59
CA LYS A 122 5.20 3.45 -11.59
C LYS A 122 4.76 2.24 -10.78
N ALA A 123 3.49 2.15 -10.42
CA ALA A 123 2.98 1.17 -9.47
C ALA A 123 1.82 0.32 -9.99
N GLY A 124 1.31 0.60 -11.18
CA GLY A 124 0.22 -0.15 -11.80
C GLY A 124 0.70 -1.52 -12.29
N ILE A 125 -0.16 -2.52 -12.15
CA ILE A 125 0.08 -3.89 -12.63
C ILE A 125 -1.06 -4.33 -13.56
N ILE A 126 -0.75 -5.18 -14.55
CA ILE A 126 -1.74 -5.83 -15.38
C ILE A 126 -1.83 -7.30 -14.95
N LEU A 127 -2.96 -7.70 -14.40
CA LEU A 127 -3.20 -9.10 -14.04
C LEU A 127 -3.76 -9.83 -15.27
N LYS A 128 -2.92 -10.59 -15.97
CA LYS A 128 -3.39 -11.47 -17.03
C LYS A 128 -4.33 -12.53 -16.44
N HIS A 129 -5.50 -12.69 -17.01
CA HIS A 129 -6.45 -13.74 -16.65
C HIS A 129 -5.84 -15.10 -16.98
N GLY A 130 -5.41 -15.83 -15.98
CA GLY A 130 -4.85 -17.17 -16.10
C GLY A 130 -3.98 -17.50 -14.89
N GLY A 131 -4.57 -18.09 -13.83
CA GLY A 131 -3.87 -18.84 -12.79
C GLY A 131 -2.81 -18.09 -12.01
N GLU A 132 -3.05 -17.96 -10.73
CA GLU A 132 -2.10 -17.68 -9.66
C GLU A 132 -0.62 -17.80 -10.04
N LYS A 133 -0.03 -16.67 -10.37
CA LYS A 133 1.38 -16.38 -10.10
C LYS A 133 1.50 -14.86 -10.06
N LEU A 134 1.56 -14.32 -8.86
CA LEU A 134 2.17 -13.03 -8.61
C LEU A 134 3.63 -13.14 -9.11
N GLN A 135 3.86 -12.87 -10.38
CA GLN A 135 5.23 -12.68 -10.86
C GLN A 135 5.67 -11.31 -10.41
N LYS A 136 6.60 -11.36 -9.48
CA LYS A 136 7.49 -10.29 -9.07
C LYS A 136 8.16 -9.67 -10.30
N GLU A 137 7.84 -8.44 -10.61
CA GLU A 137 8.75 -7.53 -11.28
C GLU A 137 8.62 -6.18 -10.59
N SER A 138 9.37 -6.02 -9.55
CA SER A 138 10.04 -4.85 -8.99
C SER A 138 10.28 -5.06 -7.48
N ASP A 139 11.06 -6.07 -7.17
CA ASP A 139 11.98 -6.00 -6.06
C ASP A 139 13.19 -6.84 -6.44
N LYS A 140 14.24 -6.15 -6.84
CA LYS A 140 15.59 -6.67 -6.70
C LYS A 140 15.95 -6.69 -5.21
N SER A 141 15.17 -7.36 -4.38
CA SER A 141 15.74 -8.03 -3.23
C SER A 141 16.35 -9.32 -3.80
N THR A 142 17.58 -9.20 -4.17
CA THR A 142 18.47 -10.30 -4.49
C THR A 142 18.47 -11.23 -3.28
N THR A 143 17.67 -12.31 -3.33
CA THR A 143 18.05 -13.53 -2.62
C THR A 143 19.27 -14.03 -3.38
N VAL A 144 20.40 -13.39 -3.07
CA VAL A 144 21.70 -13.79 -3.56
C VAL A 144 21.92 -15.16 -2.95
N ASP A 145 22.11 -16.16 -3.81
CA ASP A 145 22.52 -17.50 -3.38
C ASP A 145 23.93 -17.35 -2.79
N VAL A 146 23.98 -17.01 -1.50
CA VAL A 146 25.18 -16.61 -0.76
C VAL A 146 26.21 -17.73 -0.72
N ASN A 147 25.78 -18.99 -0.96
CA ASN A 147 26.65 -20.16 -0.98
C ASN A 147 27.61 -20.18 -2.19
N LYS A 148 27.34 -19.39 -3.25
CA LYS A 148 28.19 -19.28 -4.45
C LYS A 148 29.00 -17.98 -4.49
N MET A 149 28.88 -17.09 -3.49
CA MET A 149 29.59 -15.81 -3.49
C MET A 149 31.06 -15.97 -3.04
N SER A 150 31.95 -15.24 -3.67
CA SER A 150 33.34 -15.12 -3.22
C SER A 150 33.40 -14.31 -1.90
N VAL A 151 34.38 -14.60 -1.05
CA VAL A 151 34.63 -13.91 0.24
C VAL A 151 34.61 -12.38 0.10
N LYS A 152 35.15 -11.87 -1.03
CA LYS A 152 35.20 -10.43 -1.34
C LYS A 152 33.81 -9.83 -1.56
N LYS A 153 32.89 -10.59 -2.20
CA LYS A 153 31.50 -10.16 -2.43
C LYS A 153 30.69 -10.18 -1.15
N ILE A 154 30.93 -11.15 -0.25
CA ILE A 154 30.25 -11.21 1.05
C ILE A 154 30.66 -10.01 1.92
N LYS A 155 31.94 -9.63 1.95
CA LYS A 155 32.40 -8.44 2.69
C LYS A 155 31.73 -7.15 2.21
N ASN A 156 31.67 -6.94 0.89
CA ASN A 156 30.98 -5.78 0.31
C ASN A 156 29.47 -5.78 0.64
N ALA A 157 28.83 -6.95 0.65
CA ALA A 157 27.40 -7.07 1.01
C ALA A 157 27.16 -6.73 2.49
N ILE A 158 28.09 -7.11 3.41
CA ILE A 158 28.05 -6.71 4.81
C ILE A 158 28.14 -5.18 4.95
N GLU A 159 29.09 -4.54 4.24
CA GLU A 159 29.24 -3.08 4.29
C GLU A 159 27.98 -2.35 3.81
N ILE A 160 27.35 -2.84 2.75
CA ILE A 160 26.09 -2.28 2.22
C ILE A 160 24.96 -2.48 3.22
N ALA A 161 24.82 -3.67 3.81
CA ALA A 161 23.80 -3.96 4.82
C ALA A 161 23.94 -3.05 6.05
N VAL A 162 25.17 -2.87 6.57
CA VAL A 162 25.45 -1.95 7.68
C VAL A 162 25.12 -0.50 7.31
N LYS A 163 25.43 -0.06 6.08
CA LYS A 163 25.15 1.29 5.61
C LYS A 163 23.64 1.56 5.46
N ASN A 164 22.87 0.51 5.18
CA ASN A 164 21.41 0.57 5.07
C ASN A 164 20.72 0.29 6.44
N GLU A 165 21.47 0.19 7.53
CA GLU A 165 20.99 -0.11 8.89
C GLU A 165 20.28 -1.48 9.01
N ASP A 166 20.50 -2.39 8.05
CA ASP A 166 19.97 -3.75 8.04
C ASP A 166 20.94 -4.67 8.83
N TYR A 167 20.88 -4.55 10.14
CA TYR A 167 21.78 -5.28 11.03
C TYR A 167 21.51 -6.79 11.08
N GLU A 168 20.29 -7.21 10.77
CA GLU A 168 19.89 -8.62 10.74
C GLU A 168 20.56 -9.34 9.55
N LEU A 169 20.47 -8.75 8.37
CA LEU A 169 21.17 -9.22 7.18
C LEU A 169 22.69 -9.17 7.34
N ALA A 170 23.23 -8.11 7.97
CA ALA A 170 24.65 -7.98 8.22
C ALA A 170 25.17 -9.09 9.15
N ALA A 171 24.41 -9.46 10.19
CA ALA A 171 24.75 -10.55 11.11
C ALA A 171 24.74 -11.91 10.37
N GLU A 172 23.71 -12.20 9.59
CA GLU A 172 23.59 -13.45 8.80
C GLU A 172 24.75 -13.62 7.82
N LEU A 173 25.12 -12.55 7.12
CA LEU A 173 26.25 -12.54 6.18
C LEU A 173 27.60 -12.73 6.88
N ARG A 174 27.78 -12.18 8.10
CA ARG A 174 28.97 -12.36 8.92
C ARG A 174 29.12 -13.81 9.34
N ASP A 175 28.07 -14.45 9.82
CA ASP A 175 28.08 -15.86 10.24
C ASP A 175 28.45 -16.79 9.07
N LYS A 176 27.94 -16.48 7.87
CA LYS A 176 28.29 -17.22 6.66
C LYS A 176 29.75 -17.01 6.22
N LEU A 177 30.28 -15.80 6.44
CA LEU A 177 31.70 -15.51 6.16
C LEU A 177 32.61 -16.31 7.09
N THR A 178 32.28 -16.42 8.37
CA THR A 178 33.04 -17.18 9.38
C THR A 178 33.07 -18.68 9.02
N LYS A 179 31.93 -19.27 8.70
CA LYS A 179 31.81 -20.69 8.24
C LYS A 179 32.55 -21.02 6.95
N LYS A 180 32.91 -20.03 6.15
CA LYS A 180 33.60 -20.22 4.87
C LYS A 180 35.12 -20.04 5.00
N ASN A 181 35.58 -19.53 6.13
CA ASN A 181 37.01 -19.35 6.47
C ASN A 181 37.55 -20.48 7.37
N GLU A 182 36.69 -21.38 7.87
CA GLU A 182 37.03 -22.66 8.48
C GLU A 182 37.14 -23.77 7.39
#